data_590b73bbfe98d6545fe7cac72e19cf29
#
_entry.id   590b73bbfe98d6545fe7cac72e19cf29
#
_cell.length_a   1.000
_cell.length_b   1.000
_cell.length_c   1.000
_cell.angle_alpha   90.00
_cell.angle_beta   90.00
_cell.angle_gamma   90.00
#
_symmetry.space_group_name_H-M   'P 1'
#
loop_
_entity.id
_entity.type
_entity.pdbx_description
1 polymer ?
#
loop_
_entity_poly.entity_id
_entity_poly.type
_entity_poly.pdbx_seq_one_letter_code
_entity_poly.pdbx_strand_id
1 'polypeptide(L)'
;MLPADWGDGYRNVWLGTTTENQTYFDQRWKHLQNIPALIKFISYEPALGPLRLPKHGPVPDWLISGGESGGGARQLDPQWVRDIIADCRRRGVVPFHKQWGTYPNNPVVVEQGMSIEEAKRADPFGKGGGLVDGEIVRDFPSPRRLDRRDAA
;
A
#
# COMPACT_ATOMS: atom_id res chain seq x y z
N MET A 1 -7.40 -14.93 16.72
CA MET A 1 -8.29 -16.08 16.39
C MET A 1 -9.51 -15.50 15.69
N LEU A 2 -9.96 -16.07 14.58
CA LEU A 2 -11.19 -15.65 13.91
C LEU A 2 -12.43 -16.14 14.67
N PRO A 3 -13.60 -15.47 14.54
CA PRO A 3 -14.84 -15.93 15.10
C PRO A 3 -15.21 -17.34 14.64
N ALA A 4 -15.95 -18.13 15.46
CA ALA A 4 -16.32 -19.49 15.11
C ALA A 4 -17.26 -19.58 13.90
N ASP A 5 -18.00 -18.52 13.63
CA ASP A 5 -18.92 -18.36 12.51
C ASP A 5 -18.31 -17.59 11.31
N TRP A 6 -16.97 -17.49 11.24
CA TRP A 6 -16.28 -16.76 10.19
C TRP A 6 -16.60 -17.25 8.77
N GLY A 7 -16.73 -18.56 8.56
CA GLY A 7 -17.06 -19.16 7.26
C GLY A 7 -16.17 -18.64 6.14
N ASP A 8 -16.79 -18.14 5.06
CA ASP A 8 -16.11 -17.54 3.90
C ASP A 8 -15.70 -16.07 4.12
N GLY A 9 -15.88 -15.56 5.32
CA GLY A 9 -15.62 -14.18 5.72
C GLY A 9 -16.87 -13.30 5.70
N TYR A 10 -16.90 -12.32 6.59
CA TYR A 10 -18.01 -11.38 6.65
C TYR A 10 -17.92 -10.35 5.51
N ARG A 11 -19.05 -10.07 4.85
CA ARG A 11 -19.10 -9.14 3.70
C ARG A 11 -18.71 -7.70 4.03
N ASN A 12 -18.81 -7.30 5.29
CA ASN A 12 -18.46 -5.97 5.80
C ASN A 12 -17.07 -5.92 6.45
N VAL A 13 -16.28 -7.01 6.36
CA VAL A 13 -14.94 -7.08 6.96
C VAL A 13 -13.89 -7.33 5.88
N TRP A 14 -12.92 -6.44 5.81
CA TRP A 14 -11.71 -6.60 5.01
C TRP A 14 -10.56 -7.03 5.92
N LEU A 15 -9.82 -8.04 5.50
CA LEU A 15 -8.66 -8.52 6.26
C LEU A 15 -7.36 -7.96 5.69
N GLY A 16 -6.51 -7.46 6.56
CA GLY A 16 -5.21 -6.95 6.16
C GLY A 16 -4.10 -7.32 7.13
N THR A 17 -2.87 -7.13 6.65
CA THR A 17 -1.67 -7.19 7.47
C THR A 17 -0.70 -6.08 7.06
N THR A 18 0.12 -5.63 8.01
CA THR A 18 1.22 -4.71 7.70
C THR A 18 2.40 -5.47 7.12
N THR A 19 3.18 -4.80 6.29
CA THR A 19 4.47 -5.30 5.80
C THR A 19 5.39 -4.12 5.56
N GLU A 20 6.60 -4.19 6.05
CA GLU A 20 7.54 -3.08 5.98
C GLU A 20 8.56 -3.26 4.82
N ASN A 21 8.74 -4.49 4.37
CA ASN A 21 9.63 -4.89 3.28
C ASN A 21 9.28 -6.30 2.77
N GLN A 22 10.05 -6.80 1.79
CA GLN A 22 9.81 -8.11 1.17
C GLN A 22 9.79 -9.27 2.18
N THR A 23 10.68 -9.29 3.15
CA THR A 23 10.77 -10.38 4.14
C THR A 23 9.47 -10.52 4.93
N TYR A 24 8.93 -9.40 5.43
CA TYR A 24 7.67 -9.42 6.18
C TYR A 24 6.46 -9.66 5.28
N PHE A 25 6.50 -9.18 4.04
CA PHE A 25 5.46 -9.51 3.06
C PHE A 25 5.40 -11.03 2.84
N ASP A 26 6.50 -11.68 2.50
CA ASP A 26 6.54 -13.11 2.20
C ASP A 26 6.07 -13.96 3.39
N GLN A 27 6.47 -13.58 4.61
CA GLN A 27 6.05 -14.24 5.83
C GLN A 27 4.55 -14.11 6.09
N ARG A 28 4.01 -12.87 6.02
CA ARG A 28 2.63 -12.58 6.46
C ARG A 28 1.61 -12.86 5.37
N TRP A 29 1.93 -12.57 4.10
CA TRP A 29 1.06 -12.89 2.98
C TRP A 29 0.82 -14.39 2.84
N LYS A 30 1.82 -15.21 3.07
CA LYS A 30 1.73 -16.67 3.12
C LYS A 30 0.58 -17.16 4.02
N HIS A 31 0.30 -16.47 5.11
CA HIS A 31 -0.80 -16.81 6.00
C HIS A 31 -2.12 -16.15 5.57
N LEU A 32 -2.10 -14.84 5.30
CA LEU A 32 -3.30 -14.08 4.98
C LEU A 32 -3.99 -14.59 3.70
N GLN A 33 -3.23 -14.99 2.68
CA GLN A 33 -3.80 -15.47 1.42
C GLN A 33 -4.73 -16.68 1.59
N ASN A 34 -4.51 -17.50 2.62
CA ASN A 34 -5.29 -18.71 2.89
C ASN A 34 -6.52 -18.48 3.79
N ILE A 35 -6.68 -17.28 4.34
CA ILE A 35 -7.85 -16.96 5.17
C ILE A 35 -8.97 -16.49 4.23
N PRO A 36 -10.17 -17.07 4.29
CA PRO A 36 -11.30 -16.57 3.53
C PRO A 36 -11.63 -15.14 3.92
N ALA A 37 -11.75 -14.25 2.96
CA ALA A 37 -12.19 -12.88 3.14
C ALA A 37 -12.55 -12.26 1.79
N LEU A 38 -13.52 -11.36 1.79
CA LEU A 38 -13.99 -10.69 0.60
C LEU A 38 -12.91 -9.80 -0.04
N ILE A 39 -12.21 -9.02 0.79
CA ILE A 39 -11.06 -8.20 0.42
C ILE A 39 -9.90 -8.53 1.36
N LYS A 40 -8.74 -8.79 0.77
CA LYS A 40 -7.48 -8.94 1.48
C LYS A 40 -6.55 -7.80 1.09
N PHE A 41 -5.99 -7.10 2.08
CA PHE A 41 -5.13 -5.97 1.79
C PHE A 41 -3.79 -6.04 2.51
N ILE A 42 -2.82 -5.35 1.95
CA ILE A 42 -1.50 -5.13 2.54
C ILE A 42 -1.36 -3.65 2.89
N SER A 43 -1.00 -3.37 4.13
CA SER A 43 -0.51 -2.06 4.55
C SER A 43 1.02 -2.09 4.51
N TYR A 44 1.60 -1.59 3.43
CA TYR A 44 3.04 -1.39 3.27
C TYR A 44 3.43 -0.06 3.92
N GLU A 45 3.25 -0.01 5.23
CA GLU A 45 3.48 1.16 6.09
C GLU A 45 4.08 0.73 7.44
N PRO A 46 5.25 1.29 7.80
CA PRO A 46 6.12 2.13 6.98
C PRO A 46 6.85 1.31 5.89
N ALA A 47 7.00 1.89 4.69
CA ALA A 47 7.80 1.29 3.64
C ALA A 47 9.31 1.46 3.97
N LEU A 48 9.98 0.38 4.31
CA LEU A 48 11.37 0.36 4.81
C LEU A 48 12.34 -0.45 3.95
N GLY A 49 11.92 -0.84 2.77
CA GLY A 49 12.70 -1.55 1.79
C GLY A 49 11.85 -1.93 0.59
N PRO A 50 12.42 -2.30 -0.55
CA PRO A 50 11.66 -2.62 -1.75
C PRO A 50 10.69 -3.78 -1.53
N LEU A 51 9.56 -3.71 -2.22
CA LEU A 51 8.51 -4.72 -2.21
C LEU A 51 8.09 -5.06 -3.63
N ARG A 52 7.90 -6.36 -3.90
CA ARG A 52 7.37 -6.90 -5.14
C ARG A 52 6.24 -7.88 -4.86
N LEU A 53 5.22 -7.86 -5.70
CA LEU A 53 4.17 -8.86 -5.63
C LEU A 53 4.64 -10.22 -6.16
N PRO A 54 4.03 -11.34 -5.75
CA PRO A 54 4.36 -12.67 -6.26
C PRO A 54 4.24 -12.71 -7.78
N LYS A 55 5.22 -13.28 -8.47
CA LYS A 55 5.17 -13.45 -9.94
C LYS A 55 4.00 -14.33 -10.39
N HIS A 56 3.67 -15.33 -9.59
CA HIS A 56 2.59 -16.29 -9.83
C HIS A 56 1.77 -16.50 -8.56
N GLY A 57 0.52 -16.95 -8.72
CA GLY A 57 -0.36 -17.24 -7.61
C GLY A 57 -1.14 -16.03 -7.09
N PRO A 58 -1.73 -16.15 -5.88
CA PRO A 58 -2.59 -15.13 -5.30
C PRO A 58 -1.85 -13.83 -5.02
N VAL A 59 -2.54 -12.71 -5.23
CA VAL A 59 -2.10 -11.37 -4.85
C VAL A 59 -3.16 -10.70 -3.98
N PRO A 60 -2.82 -9.69 -3.17
CA PRO A 60 -3.82 -8.93 -2.42
C PRO A 60 -4.78 -8.19 -3.36
N ASP A 61 -5.94 -7.83 -2.87
CA ASP A 61 -6.90 -7.01 -3.61
C ASP A 61 -6.54 -5.53 -3.57
N TRP A 62 -5.93 -5.09 -2.48
CA TRP A 62 -5.58 -3.71 -2.21
C TRP A 62 -4.22 -3.61 -1.54
N LEU A 63 -3.42 -2.64 -1.94
CA LEU A 63 -2.13 -2.34 -1.33
C LEU A 63 -2.04 -0.86 -1.02
N ILE A 64 -1.83 -0.57 0.27
CA ILE A 64 -1.63 0.78 0.79
C ILE A 64 -0.15 0.97 1.05
N SER A 65 0.47 1.99 0.46
CA SER A 65 1.86 2.36 0.72
C SER A 65 1.95 3.67 1.49
N GLY A 66 2.96 3.80 2.34
CA GLY A 66 3.21 5.03 3.06
C GLY A 66 4.53 5.03 3.81
N GLY A 67 5.05 6.24 4.07
CA GLY A 67 6.26 6.45 4.83
C GLY A 67 6.01 6.52 6.34
N GLU A 68 7.09 6.36 7.10
CA GLU A 68 7.08 6.58 8.54
C GLU A 68 6.94 8.06 8.86
N SER A 69 6.13 8.39 9.86
CA SER A 69 5.88 9.76 10.30
C SER A 69 6.35 9.98 11.74
N GLY A 70 6.74 11.22 12.06
CA GLY A 70 7.17 11.59 13.40
C GLY A 70 8.66 11.85 13.50
N GLY A 71 9.14 12.14 14.72
CA GLY A 71 10.56 12.38 14.99
C GLY A 71 11.37 11.10 14.79
N GLY A 72 12.49 11.19 14.05
CA GLY A 72 13.32 10.03 13.74
C GLY A 72 12.75 9.08 12.67
N ALA A 73 11.77 9.53 11.89
CA ALA A 73 11.22 8.76 10.77
C ALA A 73 12.35 8.29 9.83
N ARG A 74 12.31 6.99 9.50
CA ARG A 74 13.28 6.36 8.61
C ARG A 74 13.05 6.78 7.17
N GLN A 75 14.11 6.73 6.39
CA GLN A 75 14.06 7.11 4.99
C GLN A 75 13.20 6.14 4.17
N LEU A 76 12.39 6.71 3.28
CA LEU A 76 11.64 6.03 2.23
C LEU A 76 12.26 6.42 0.89
N ASP A 77 12.66 5.43 0.09
CA ASP A 77 13.05 5.67 -1.30
C ASP A 77 11.78 5.80 -2.18
N PRO A 78 11.57 6.94 -2.85
CA PRO A 78 10.40 7.12 -3.73
C PRO A 78 10.27 6.06 -4.82
N GLN A 79 11.40 5.48 -5.27
CA GLN A 79 11.38 4.44 -6.28
C GLN A 79 10.66 3.17 -5.81
N TRP A 80 10.74 2.82 -4.52
CA TRP A 80 9.99 1.66 -3.99
C TRP A 80 8.48 1.84 -4.13
N VAL A 81 7.98 3.06 -3.93
CA VAL A 81 6.55 3.38 -4.09
C VAL A 81 6.14 3.30 -5.56
N ARG A 82 6.92 3.88 -6.48
CA ARG A 82 6.66 3.80 -7.92
C ARG A 82 6.63 2.35 -8.40
N ASP A 83 7.62 1.58 -7.98
CA ASP A 83 7.77 0.18 -8.37
C ASP A 83 6.58 -0.67 -7.92
N ILE A 84 6.15 -0.52 -6.65
CA ILE A 84 5.01 -1.31 -6.14
C ILE A 84 3.69 -0.87 -6.77
N ILE A 85 3.49 0.42 -7.05
CA ILE A 85 2.29 0.92 -7.75
C ILE A 85 2.24 0.33 -9.18
N ALA A 86 3.37 0.36 -9.90
CA ALA A 86 3.45 -0.24 -11.23
C ALA A 86 3.18 -1.75 -11.19
N ASP A 87 3.70 -2.44 -10.17
CA ASP A 87 3.46 -3.87 -9.96
C ASP A 87 1.99 -4.17 -9.66
N CYS A 88 1.35 -3.38 -8.80
CA CYS A 88 -0.08 -3.45 -8.52
C CYS A 88 -0.91 -3.31 -9.79
N ARG A 89 -0.66 -2.28 -10.60
CA ARG A 89 -1.39 -2.03 -11.85
C ARG A 89 -1.26 -3.21 -12.82
N ARG A 90 -0.05 -3.78 -12.98
CA ARG A 90 0.17 -4.96 -13.82
C ARG A 90 -0.56 -6.21 -13.35
N ARG A 91 -0.65 -6.39 -12.02
CA ARG A 91 -1.24 -7.57 -11.38
C ARG A 91 -2.72 -7.39 -11.06
N GLY A 92 -3.29 -6.24 -11.40
CA GLY A 92 -4.68 -5.93 -11.12
C GLY A 92 -4.98 -5.74 -9.63
N VAL A 93 -3.98 -5.46 -8.80
CA VAL A 93 -4.13 -5.02 -7.40
C VAL A 93 -4.46 -3.53 -7.40
N VAL A 94 -5.33 -3.09 -6.51
CA VAL A 94 -5.68 -1.67 -6.39
C VAL A 94 -4.60 -0.96 -5.58
N PRO A 95 -3.90 0.07 -6.11
CA PRO A 95 -2.89 0.80 -5.36
C PRO A 95 -3.50 1.97 -4.59
N PHE A 96 -2.92 2.27 -3.43
CA PHE A 96 -3.23 3.46 -2.65
C PHE A 96 -1.94 3.99 -2.02
N HIS A 97 -1.53 5.20 -2.36
CA HIS A 97 -0.43 5.88 -1.67
C HIS A 97 -1.00 6.88 -0.65
N LYS A 98 -0.76 6.61 0.62
CA LYS A 98 -1.32 7.41 1.71
C LYS A 98 -0.56 8.72 1.90
N GLN A 99 0.78 8.64 2.00
CA GLN A 99 1.65 9.78 2.27
C GLN A 99 3.13 9.37 2.34
N TRP A 100 4.05 10.34 2.22
CA TRP A 100 5.50 10.10 2.26
C TRP A 100 6.07 10.02 3.69
N GLY A 101 5.27 10.31 4.73
CA GLY A 101 5.65 10.26 6.14
C GLY A 101 6.28 11.55 6.65
N THR A 102 7.26 12.04 5.93
CA THR A 102 7.92 13.33 6.17
C THR A 102 8.29 13.98 4.84
N TYR A 103 8.41 15.31 4.81
CA TYR A 103 8.85 16.00 3.58
C TYR A 103 10.26 15.62 3.11
N PRO A 104 11.26 15.33 3.99
CA PRO A 104 12.52 14.75 3.56
C PRO A 104 12.42 13.45 2.74
N ASN A 105 11.31 12.73 2.77
CA ASN A 105 11.05 11.54 1.95
C ASN A 105 10.27 11.85 0.65
N ASN A 106 9.74 13.07 0.52
CA ASN A 106 8.96 13.44 -0.65
C ASN A 106 9.84 13.55 -1.90
N PRO A 107 9.44 13.00 -3.05
CA PRO A 107 10.23 13.05 -4.30
C PRO A 107 10.65 14.45 -4.72
N VAL A 108 9.81 15.46 -4.52
CA VAL A 108 10.16 16.84 -4.91
C VAL A 108 11.29 17.42 -4.07
N VAL A 109 11.50 16.92 -2.84
CA VAL A 109 12.65 17.27 -2.00
C VAL A 109 13.85 16.40 -2.35
N VAL A 110 13.67 15.07 -2.37
CA VAL A 110 14.76 14.09 -2.53
C VAL A 110 15.39 14.17 -3.92
N GLU A 111 14.58 14.29 -4.96
CA GLU A 111 15.01 14.15 -6.35
C GLU A 111 15.12 15.50 -7.07
N GLN A 112 14.25 16.48 -6.73
CA GLN A 112 14.22 17.77 -7.39
C GLN A 112 14.90 18.88 -6.59
N GLY A 113 15.31 18.61 -5.35
CA GLY A 113 16.04 19.56 -4.50
C GLY A 113 15.19 20.74 -4.00
N MET A 114 13.85 20.61 -4.03
CA MET A 114 12.98 21.64 -3.46
C MET A 114 13.21 21.78 -1.96
N SER A 115 13.08 23.00 -1.46
CA SER A 115 13.00 23.23 -0.02
C SER A 115 11.70 22.63 0.56
N ILE A 116 11.70 22.34 1.84
CA ILE A 116 10.52 21.79 2.54
C ILE A 116 9.33 22.75 2.41
N GLU A 117 9.56 24.06 2.45
CA GLU A 117 8.48 25.05 2.33
C GLU A 117 7.87 25.09 0.92
N GLU A 118 8.67 24.89 -0.12
CA GLU A 118 8.17 24.73 -1.50
C GLU A 118 7.40 23.42 -1.65
N ALA A 119 7.94 22.33 -1.13
CA ALA A 119 7.29 21.02 -1.15
C ALA A 119 5.94 21.01 -0.45
N LYS A 120 5.79 21.69 0.70
CA LYS A 120 4.51 21.84 1.38
C LYS A 120 3.44 22.56 0.55
N ARG A 121 3.87 23.51 -0.29
CA ARG A 121 2.96 24.21 -1.22
C ARG A 121 2.62 23.37 -2.44
N ALA A 122 3.60 22.62 -2.97
CA ALA A 122 3.42 21.78 -4.16
C ALA A 122 2.62 20.49 -3.88
N ASP A 123 2.81 19.91 -2.67
CA ASP A 123 2.17 18.66 -2.25
C ASP A 123 1.66 18.79 -0.79
N PRO A 124 0.51 19.42 -0.55
CA PRO A 124 -0.02 19.65 0.80
C PRO A 124 -0.73 18.43 1.40
N PHE A 125 -0.73 17.28 0.73
CA PHE A 125 -1.52 16.12 1.12
C PHE A 125 -0.86 15.25 2.19
N GLY A 126 -1.48 15.16 3.36
CA GLY A 126 -1.04 14.26 4.43
C GLY A 126 0.32 14.64 5.06
N LYS A 127 0.93 13.68 5.73
CA LYS A 127 2.23 13.87 6.39
C LYS A 127 3.37 13.70 5.39
N GLY A 128 4.04 14.79 5.05
CA GLY A 128 5.14 14.79 4.08
C GLY A 128 4.70 14.81 2.61
N GLY A 129 3.43 15.12 2.33
CA GLY A 129 2.86 15.06 1.00
C GLY A 129 2.32 13.68 0.63
N GLY A 130 1.61 13.55 -0.47
CA GLY A 130 0.96 12.31 -0.91
C GLY A 130 0.82 12.17 -2.41
N LEU A 131 1.43 13.08 -3.20
CA LEU A 131 1.47 12.95 -4.65
C LEU A 131 2.60 12.02 -5.07
N VAL A 132 2.31 11.13 -6.00
CA VAL A 132 3.31 10.29 -6.68
C VAL A 132 3.47 10.83 -8.09
N ASP A 133 4.62 11.43 -8.37
CA ASP A 133 4.94 12.09 -9.65
C ASP A 133 3.86 13.11 -10.09
N GLY A 134 3.33 13.87 -9.12
CA GLY A 134 2.29 14.88 -9.36
C GLY A 134 0.86 14.34 -9.39
N GLU A 135 0.65 13.03 -9.24
CA GLU A 135 -0.67 12.40 -9.29
C GLU A 135 -1.13 11.91 -7.93
N ILE A 136 -2.44 11.97 -7.68
CA ILE A 136 -3.09 11.29 -6.54
C ILE A 136 -3.31 9.82 -6.90
N VAL A 137 -2.67 8.92 -6.15
CA VAL A 137 -2.88 7.47 -6.27
C VAL A 137 -3.62 6.99 -5.03
N ARG A 138 -4.96 7.03 -5.04
CA ARG A 138 -5.82 6.70 -3.89
C ARG A 138 -7.06 5.93 -4.33
N ASP A 139 -6.84 4.80 -4.98
CA ASP A 139 -7.92 3.95 -5.46
C ASP A 139 -8.41 3.01 -4.36
N PHE A 140 -9.71 2.65 -4.43
CA PHE A 140 -10.33 1.68 -3.54
C PHE A 140 -10.87 0.49 -4.34
N PRO A 141 -10.85 -0.72 -3.77
CA PRO A 141 -11.52 -1.86 -4.38
C PRO A 141 -13.00 -1.56 -4.62
N SER A 142 -13.47 -1.78 -5.86
CA SER A 142 -14.87 -1.54 -6.19
C SER A 142 -15.76 -2.73 -5.81
N PRO A 143 -17.05 -2.52 -5.47
CA PRO A 143 -18.02 -3.60 -5.23
C PRO A 143 -18.13 -4.61 -6.37
N ARG A 144 -17.94 -4.17 -7.62
CA ARG A 144 -17.97 -5.05 -8.81
C ARG A 144 -16.86 -6.12 -8.83
N ARG A 145 -15.78 -5.93 -8.09
CA ARG A 145 -14.74 -6.97 -7.88
C ARG A 145 -15.22 -8.05 -6.92
N LEU A 146 -16.15 -7.70 -6.06
CA LEU A 146 -16.72 -8.59 -5.06
C LEU A 146 -17.67 -9.61 -5.71
N ASP A 147 -18.45 -9.17 -6.72
CA ASP A 147 -19.44 -10.03 -7.41
C ASP A 147 -18.78 -11.07 -8.35
N ARG A 148 -17.55 -10.84 -8.81
CA ARG A 148 -16.86 -11.79 -9.71
C ARG A 148 -16.28 -13.02 -9.02
N ARG A 149 -16.14 -13.02 -7.70
CA ARG A 149 -15.66 -14.17 -6.93
C ARG A 149 -16.76 -15.16 -6.59
N ASP A 150 -18.01 -14.70 -6.58
CA ASP A 150 -19.18 -15.55 -6.37
C ASP A 150 -19.60 -16.32 -7.65
N ALA A 151 -18.92 -16.08 -8.79
CA ALA A 151 -19.24 -16.65 -10.10
C ALA A 151 -18.21 -17.69 -10.60
N ALA A 152 -17.25 -18.10 -9.77
CA ALA A 152 -16.25 -19.12 -10.06
C ALA A 152 -16.29 -20.23 -9.01
#